data_68a07c43c1826213f48627cc1de20677
#
_entry.id   68a07c43c1826213f48627cc1de20677
#
_cell.length_a   1.000
_cell.length_b   1.000
_cell.length_c   1.000
_cell.angle_alpha   90.00
_cell.angle_beta   90.00
_cell.angle_gamma   90.00
#
_symmetry.space_group_name_H-M   'P 1'
#
loop_
_entity.id
_entity.type
_entity.pdbx_description
1 polymer ?
#
loop_
_entity_poly.entity_id
_entity_poly.type
_entity_poly.pdbx_seq_one_letter_code
_entity_poly.pdbx_strand_id
1 'polypeptide(L)'
;MRKLNIRWLGKLPYSEAYDLQLGLHKSVSNNLENDDYLLLLEHDNVITSGRTSKEGNLLVSLDHLEEMKIDYFETDRGGDITFHGEGQLIGYPIIRLEDPKKVVPFVRLIENTLIDSLKELSIDSFTKEDDTGVWTEKGKIASIGVKVSKWTTYHGFSLNIFDKLEGFQLINPCGNESENITSIQNFNSEVSFEEVSHIVSKNFSKLFQYKEVDEQFSQFTPKQLKSKKEFNIDKMVAEGVFKPASKGIPITIKGVLPNEPKRPEWMKVKANLGIDYRSLKNLLNEQKLNTVCEEASCPNIYECWSMGTATFMIMGDVCTRACGFCDVKTGKPGSLDWEEPKRVAESVNTMGLSHAVITSVNRDDLNDGGSLFFAETIREVKKFNNGCDVEVLIPDFKGDRIAINNIIEASPEVINHNLETVPRLQREIRTSASYGRSLSLLHYVKSQGFEGKTKTGLIVGMGESKEEVIAVLKDISKLDVDIVTIGQYLRPTAKHRPIDRYAPEEEFEHYKLIGESFGIPHVESGPLVRSSYHAKDSFASV
;
A
#
# COMPACT_ATOMS: atom_id res chain seq x y z
N MET A 1 -20.85 -24.27 18.54
CA MET A 1 -21.37 -22.95 18.16
C MET A 1 -20.40 -21.91 18.69
N ARG A 2 -20.16 -20.85 17.94
CA ARG A 2 -19.28 -19.77 18.39
C ARG A 2 -20.03 -18.91 19.40
N LYS A 3 -19.32 -18.35 20.38
CA LYS A 3 -19.83 -17.39 21.35
C LYS A 3 -19.72 -15.99 20.75
N LEU A 4 -20.66 -15.09 21.04
CA LEU A 4 -20.58 -13.69 20.67
C LEU A 4 -20.10 -12.84 21.85
N ASN A 5 -19.02 -12.12 21.67
CA ASN A 5 -18.54 -11.14 22.62
C ASN A 5 -18.96 -9.75 22.15
N ILE A 6 -19.84 -9.09 22.92
CA ILE A 6 -20.27 -7.71 22.66
C ILE A 6 -19.48 -6.79 23.57
N ARG A 7 -18.84 -5.77 22.99
CA ARG A 7 -17.98 -4.85 23.72
C ARG A 7 -18.32 -3.41 23.39
N TRP A 8 -18.67 -2.65 24.40
CA TRP A 8 -18.82 -1.21 24.31
C TRP A 8 -17.47 -0.53 24.54
N LEU A 9 -16.98 0.20 23.53
CA LEU A 9 -15.64 0.80 23.54
C LEU A 9 -15.64 2.31 23.87
N GLY A 10 -16.82 2.89 24.10
CA GLY A 10 -16.94 4.33 24.27
C GLY A 10 -16.63 5.09 22.99
N LYS A 11 -16.11 6.32 23.13
CA LYS A 11 -15.71 7.15 22.02
C LYS A 11 -14.24 6.91 21.69
N LEU A 12 -13.95 6.51 20.44
CA LEU A 12 -12.60 6.17 19.95
C LEU A 12 -12.30 6.85 18.61
N PRO A 13 -11.06 7.32 18.37
CA PRO A 13 -10.59 7.68 17.05
C PRO A 13 -10.76 6.53 16.06
N TYR A 14 -11.08 6.85 14.80
CA TYR A 14 -11.31 5.83 13.76
C TYR A 14 -10.10 4.92 13.57
N SER A 15 -8.89 5.47 13.57
CA SER A 15 -7.65 4.72 13.41
C SER A 15 -7.46 3.65 14.49
N GLU A 16 -7.72 3.97 15.76
CA GLU A 16 -7.59 3.02 16.87
C GLU A 16 -8.62 1.89 16.77
N ALA A 17 -9.87 2.23 16.42
CA ALA A 17 -10.93 1.25 16.23
C ALA A 17 -10.66 0.34 15.03
N TYR A 18 -10.08 0.87 13.96
CA TYR A 18 -9.73 0.10 12.78
C TYR A 18 -8.59 -0.89 13.06
N ASP A 19 -7.55 -0.47 13.78
CA ASP A 19 -6.46 -1.35 14.21
C ASP A 19 -6.98 -2.50 15.08
N LEU A 20 -7.91 -2.21 16.00
CA LEU A 20 -8.57 -3.23 16.81
C LEU A 20 -9.36 -4.23 15.96
N GLN A 21 -10.13 -3.75 14.98
CA GLN A 21 -10.86 -4.61 14.04
C GLN A 21 -9.92 -5.55 13.29
N LEU A 22 -8.80 -5.03 12.74
CA LEU A 22 -7.82 -5.83 12.01
C LEU A 22 -7.14 -6.88 12.90
N GLY A 23 -6.84 -6.54 14.15
CA GLY A 23 -6.29 -7.47 15.15
C GLY A 23 -7.24 -8.64 15.43
N LEU A 24 -8.50 -8.34 15.76
CA LEU A 24 -9.54 -9.35 16.00
C LEU A 24 -9.85 -10.15 14.74
N HIS A 25 -9.98 -9.51 13.58
CA HIS A 25 -10.15 -10.18 12.29
C HIS A 25 -9.05 -11.22 12.04
N LYS A 26 -7.79 -10.87 12.30
CA LYS A 26 -6.66 -11.78 12.14
C LYS A 26 -6.75 -12.97 13.11
N SER A 27 -7.13 -12.74 14.36
CA SER A 27 -7.31 -13.80 15.37
C SER A 27 -8.43 -14.76 15.00
N VAL A 28 -9.60 -14.23 14.64
CA VAL A 28 -10.78 -15.00 14.25
C VAL A 28 -10.53 -15.74 12.93
N SER A 29 -9.93 -15.09 11.92
CA SER A 29 -9.69 -15.70 10.60
C SER A 29 -8.64 -16.83 10.63
N ASN A 30 -7.68 -16.77 11.54
CA ASN A 30 -6.64 -17.78 11.71
C ASN A 30 -7.02 -18.89 12.73
N ASN A 31 -8.26 -18.90 13.23
CA ASN A 31 -8.72 -19.82 14.29
C ASN A 31 -7.92 -19.75 15.60
N LEU A 32 -7.29 -18.61 15.88
CA LEU A 32 -6.66 -18.37 17.19
C LEU A 32 -7.70 -18.06 18.25
N GLU A 33 -8.85 -17.52 17.81
CA GLU A 33 -10.04 -17.24 18.58
C GLU A 33 -11.22 -18.07 18.04
N ASN A 34 -11.97 -18.70 18.93
CA ASN A 34 -13.19 -19.44 18.56
C ASN A 34 -14.45 -18.60 18.69
N ASP A 35 -14.35 -17.40 19.19
CA ASP A 35 -15.46 -16.49 19.44
C ASP A 35 -15.59 -15.47 18.31
N ASP A 36 -16.80 -14.94 18.16
CA ASP A 36 -17.11 -13.80 17.30
C ASP A 36 -17.26 -12.54 18.15
N TYR A 37 -17.15 -11.36 17.52
CA TYR A 37 -17.19 -10.09 18.22
C TYR A 37 -18.19 -9.14 17.57
N LEU A 38 -18.89 -8.35 18.40
CA LEU A 38 -19.59 -7.13 18.01
C LEU A 38 -19.02 -5.99 18.83
N LEU A 39 -18.28 -5.09 18.18
CA LEU A 39 -17.76 -3.90 18.80
C LEU A 39 -18.77 -2.77 18.59
N LEU A 40 -19.18 -2.12 19.65
CA LEU A 40 -20.06 -0.95 19.65
C LEU A 40 -19.31 0.25 20.17
N LEU A 41 -19.39 1.37 19.48
CA LEU A 41 -18.62 2.57 19.80
C LEU A 41 -19.22 3.82 19.15
N GLU A 42 -18.63 4.95 19.47
CA GLU A 42 -18.76 6.24 18.81
C GLU A 42 -17.41 6.69 18.25
N HIS A 43 -17.39 7.44 17.15
CA HIS A 43 -16.17 8.07 16.65
C HIS A 43 -16.12 9.57 16.92
N ASP A 44 -14.92 10.12 16.95
CA ASP A 44 -14.73 11.54 16.64
C ASP A 44 -15.13 11.78 15.17
N ASN A 45 -15.36 13.04 14.81
CA ASN A 45 -15.82 13.38 13.47
C ASN A 45 -14.83 12.88 12.41
N VAL A 46 -15.32 12.01 11.54
CA VAL A 46 -14.50 11.39 10.49
C VAL A 46 -15.34 11.10 9.24
N ILE A 47 -14.77 11.36 8.08
CA ILE A 47 -15.33 10.94 6.80
C ILE A 47 -14.55 9.72 6.32
N THR A 48 -15.28 8.65 5.95
CA THR A 48 -14.68 7.46 5.37
C THR A 48 -15.16 7.25 3.94
N SER A 49 -14.22 7.06 3.01
CA SER A 49 -14.49 6.75 1.60
C SER A 49 -14.35 5.24 1.39
N GLY A 50 -15.39 4.59 0.87
CA GLY A 50 -15.40 3.15 0.58
C GLY A 50 -14.92 2.83 -0.83
N ARG A 51 -14.98 1.54 -1.20
CA ARG A 51 -14.43 1.03 -2.48
C ARG A 51 -15.14 1.53 -3.74
N THR A 52 -16.40 1.96 -3.64
CA THR A 52 -17.20 2.45 -4.76
C THR A 52 -17.31 3.97 -4.78
N SER A 53 -16.57 4.66 -3.90
CA SER A 53 -16.56 6.11 -3.85
C SER A 53 -16.03 6.72 -5.14
N LYS A 54 -16.69 7.77 -5.61
CA LYS A 54 -16.31 8.49 -6.82
C LYS A 54 -15.61 9.79 -6.48
N GLU A 55 -14.70 10.21 -7.35
CA GLU A 55 -14.13 11.56 -7.32
C GLU A 55 -15.27 12.59 -7.41
N GLY A 56 -15.34 13.54 -6.46
CA GLY A 56 -16.41 14.54 -6.39
C GLY A 56 -17.50 14.28 -5.34
N ASN A 57 -17.53 13.10 -4.69
CA ASN A 57 -18.46 12.84 -3.58
C ASN A 57 -18.03 13.51 -2.27
N LEU A 58 -16.80 13.95 -2.15
CA LEU A 58 -16.34 14.88 -1.13
C LEU A 58 -16.50 16.31 -1.66
N LEU A 59 -17.35 17.12 -1.02
CA LEU A 59 -17.75 18.45 -1.49
C LEU A 59 -16.78 19.56 -1.07
N VAL A 60 -15.88 19.27 -0.16
CA VAL A 60 -14.90 20.23 0.39
C VAL A 60 -13.48 19.73 0.20
N SER A 61 -12.49 20.62 0.31
CA SER A 61 -11.09 20.25 0.26
C SER A 61 -10.67 19.54 1.55
N LEU A 62 -9.61 18.74 1.48
CA LEU A 62 -9.02 18.10 2.66
C LEU A 62 -8.48 19.14 3.66
N ASP A 63 -7.92 20.25 3.16
CA ASP A 63 -7.45 21.35 4.00
C ASP A 63 -8.61 21.94 4.84
N HIS A 64 -9.81 22.03 4.23
CA HIS A 64 -11.00 22.52 4.95
C HIS A 64 -11.49 21.52 6.01
N LEU A 65 -11.39 20.22 5.77
CA LEU A 65 -11.68 19.20 6.77
C LEU A 65 -10.71 19.28 7.97
N GLU A 66 -9.43 19.54 7.71
CA GLU A 66 -8.42 19.73 8.75
C GLU A 66 -8.74 20.96 9.64
N GLU A 67 -9.13 22.09 9.04
CA GLU A 67 -9.61 23.28 9.74
C GLU A 67 -10.81 22.97 10.64
N MET A 68 -11.72 22.12 10.15
CA MET A 68 -12.91 21.66 10.90
C MET A 68 -12.60 20.54 11.90
N LYS A 69 -11.36 20.04 11.96
CA LYS A 69 -10.93 18.89 12.79
C LYS A 69 -11.74 17.62 12.48
N ILE A 70 -11.99 17.37 11.21
CA ILE A 70 -12.65 16.18 10.69
C ILE A 70 -11.60 15.33 10.00
N ASP A 71 -11.39 14.13 10.49
CA ASP A 71 -10.49 13.17 9.88
C ASP A 71 -11.07 12.62 8.56
N TYR A 72 -10.20 12.27 7.60
CA TYR A 72 -10.59 11.62 6.35
C TYR A 72 -9.81 10.33 6.13
N PHE A 73 -10.53 9.22 5.86
CA PHE A 73 -9.93 7.92 5.57
C PHE A 73 -10.51 7.27 4.33
N GLU A 74 -9.63 6.85 3.42
CA GLU A 74 -10.00 5.86 2.40
C GLU A 74 -9.92 4.46 2.98
N THR A 75 -10.97 3.68 2.79
CA THR A 75 -11.12 2.38 3.41
C THR A 75 -11.47 1.31 2.38
N ASP A 76 -11.28 0.05 2.75
CA ASP A 76 -11.61 -1.08 1.90
C ASP A 76 -13.03 -1.66 2.17
N ARG A 77 -13.86 -0.95 2.97
CA ARG A 77 -15.28 -1.33 3.17
C ARG A 77 -16.07 -1.25 1.88
N GLY A 78 -17.18 -1.99 1.82
CA GLY A 78 -18.18 -1.81 0.78
C GLY A 78 -18.85 -0.44 0.87
N GLY A 79 -19.46 -0.02 -0.24
CA GLY A 79 -20.19 1.25 -0.33
C GLY A 79 -19.34 2.45 -0.69
N ASP A 80 -19.96 3.60 -0.70
CA ASP A 80 -19.44 4.91 -1.10
C ASP A 80 -18.92 5.70 0.13
N ILE A 81 -18.84 7.01 0.04
CA ILE A 81 -18.44 7.93 1.10
C ILE A 81 -19.51 8.01 2.20
N THR A 82 -19.09 8.14 3.45
CA THR A 82 -19.99 8.39 4.58
C THR A 82 -19.29 9.22 5.65
N PHE A 83 -20.07 9.81 6.56
CA PHE A 83 -19.61 10.53 7.72
C PHE A 83 -19.90 9.70 8.99
N HIS A 84 -18.95 9.70 9.91
CA HIS A 84 -19.14 9.22 11.28
C HIS A 84 -18.79 10.33 12.26
N GLY A 85 -19.50 10.40 13.38
CA GLY A 85 -19.25 11.39 14.39
C GLY A 85 -20.09 11.19 15.63
N GLU A 86 -20.04 12.20 16.51
CA GLU A 86 -20.79 12.18 17.76
C GLU A 86 -22.28 12.03 17.50
N GLY A 87 -22.93 11.18 18.29
CA GLY A 87 -24.35 10.88 18.15
C GLY A 87 -24.66 9.69 17.21
N GLN A 88 -23.66 9.03 16.65
CA GLN A 88 -23.85 7.81 15.88
C GLN A 88 -23.40 6.57 16.65
N LEU A 89 -24.24 5.55 16.73
CA LEU A 89 -23.84 4.23 17.17
C LEU A 89 -23.15 3.50 16.01
N ILE A 90 -21.89 3.19 16.20
CA ILE A 90 -21.09 2.40 15.26
C ILE A 90 -21.06 0.95 15.74
N GLY A 91 -21.33 0.00 14.83
CA GLY A 91 -21.24 -1.43 15.11
C GLY A 91 -20.29 -2.13 14.14
N TYR A 92 -19.26 -2.76 14.67
CA TYR A 92 -18.28 -3.54 13.90
C TYR A 92 -18.38 -5.04 14.24
N PRO A 93 -19.14 -5.83 13.46
CA PRO A 93 -19.20 -7.27 13.62
C PRO A 93 -17.97 -7.94 13.00
N ILE A 94 -17.17 -8.61 13.83
CA ILE A 94 -16.05 -9.45 13.41
C ILE A 94 -16.46 -10.89 13.56
N ILE A 95 -17.04 -11.44 12.50
CA ILE A 95 -17.74 -12.73 12.49
C ILE A 95 -17.17 -13.62 11.40
N ARG A 96 -16.94 -14.89 11.72
CA ARG A 96 -16.54 -15.89 10.75
C ARG A 96 -17.75 -16.42 9.99
N LEU A 97 -17.76 -16.22 8.68
CA LEU A 97 -18.76 -16.77 7.77
C LEU A 97 -18.39 -18.21 7.38
N GLU A 98 -19.37 -19.12 7.38
CA GLU A 98 -19.14 -20.51 6.99
C GLU A 98 -19.09 -20.71 5.47
N ASP A 99 -19.67 -19.78 4.68
CA ASP A 99 -19.80 -19.86 3.23
C ASP A 99 -19.66 -18.46 2.59
N PRO A 100 -18.86 -18.30 1.50
CA PRO A 100 -18.72 -17.06 0.76
C PRO A 100 -20.02 -16.48 0.22
N LYS A 101 -20.97 -17.34 -0.12
CA LYS A 101 -22.29 -16.93 -0.64
C LYS A 101 -23.16 -16.25 0.42
N LYS A 102 -22.73 -16.26 1.69
CA LYS A 102 -23.47 -15.66 2.80
C LYS A 102 -23.20 -14.16 3.04
N VAL A 103 -22.41 -13.47 2.19
CA VAL A 103 -22.14 -12.04 2.36
C VAL A 103 -23.42 -11.20 2.22
N VAL A 104 -24.22 -11.41 1.19
CA VAL A 104 -25.49 -10.70 1.02
C VAL A 104 -26.48 -11.02 2.14
N PRO A 105 -26.74 -12.31 2.49
CA PRO A 105 -27.53 -12.66 3.67
C PRO A 105 -27.02 -12.03 4.97
N PHE A 106 -25.70 -11.92 5.16
CA PHE A 106 -25.10 -11.27 6.33
C PHE A 106 -25.47 -9.79 6.41
N VAL A 107 -25.35 -9.06 5.30
CA VAL A 107 -25.76 -7.65 5.23
C VAL A 107 -27.26 -7.50 5.53
N ARG A 108 -28.10 -8.38 4.98
CA ARG A 108 -29.55 -8.38 5.25
C ARG A 108 -29.88 -8.68 6.71
N LEU A 109 -29.09 -9.52 7.40
CA LEU A 109 -29.24 -9.73 8.85
C LEU A 109 -28.91 -8.46 9.65
N ILE A 110 -27.91 -7.69 9.24
CA ILE A 110 -27.61 -6.38 9.86
C ILE A 110 -28.79 -5.42 9.64
N GLU A 111 -29.29 -5.28 8.41
CA GLU A 111 -30.45 -4.43 8.11
C GLU A 111 -31.67 -4.82 8.97
N ASN A 112 -31.99 -6.09 9.03
CA ASN A 112 -33.10 -6.60 9.86
C ASN A 112 -32.87 -6.33 11.36
N THR A 113 -31.62 -6.45 11.83
CA THR A 113 -31.26 -6.11 13.22
C THR A 113 -31.61 -4.65 13.53
N LEU A 114 -31.25 -3.76 12.64
CA LEU A 114 -31.51 -2.33 12.80
C LEU A 114 -33.01 -2.01 12.69
N ILE A 115 -33.71 -2.64 11.74
CA ILE A 115 -35.18 -2.50 11.59
C ILE A 115 -35.91 -2.99 12.83
N ASP A 116 -35.60 -4.20 13.33
CA ASP A 116 -36.22 -4.73 14.55
C ASP A 116 -35.92 -3.82 15.76
N SER A 117 -34.71 -3.25 15.82
CA SER A 117 -34.32 -2.33 16.88
C SER A 117 -35.10 -1.00 16.82
N LEU A 118 -35.25 -0.43 15.64
CA LEU A 118 -36.03 0.78 15.41
C LEU A 118 -37.54 0.55 15.70
N LYS A 119 -38.03 -0.62 15.38
CA LYS A 119 -39.40 -1.03 15.68
C LYS A 119 -39.68 -1.10 17.19
N GLU A 120 -38.73 -1.57 18.01
CA GLU A 120 -38.87 -1.52 19.47
C GLU A 120 -38.94 -0.09 20.01
N LEU A 121 -38.37 0.88 19.26
CA LEU A 121 -38.46 2.33 19.55
C LEU A 121 -39.68 3.01 18.89
N SER A 122 -40.62 2.22 18.33
CA SER A 122 -41.80 2.67 17.60
C SER A 122 -41.49 3.52 16.36
N ILE A 123 -40.38 3.23 15.68
CA ILE A 123 -39.96 3.89 14.45
C ILE A 123 -40.12 2.92 13.28
N ASP A 124 -41.02 3.24 12.36
CA ASP A 124 -41.20 2.47 11.12
C ASP A 124 -40.01 2.70 10.18
N SER A 125 -39.42 1.61 9.70
CA SER A 125 -38.25 1.66 8.85
C SER A 125 -38.22 0.51 7.84
N PHE A 126 -37.49 0.71 6.73
CA PHE A 126 -37.46 -0.22 5.60
C PHE A 126 -36.10 -0.21 4.90
N THR A 127 -35.87 -1.19 4.02
CA THR A 127 -34.72 -1.24 3.11
C THR A 127 -35.12 -0.86 1.70
N LYS A 128 -34.16 -0.38 0.90
CA LYS A 128 -34.30 -0.19 -0.55
C LYS A 128 -33.64 -1.36 -1.29
N GLU A 129 -34.11 -1.67 -2.52
CA GLU A 129 -33.55 -2.79 -3.30
C GLU A 129 -32.12 -2.49 -3.80
N ASP A 130 -31.89 -1.27 -4.28
CA ASP A 130 -30.65 -0.87 -4.97
C ASP A 130 -29.65 -0.14 -4.05
N ASP A 131 -29.96 0.07 -2.78
CA ASP A 131 -29.10 0.76 -1.84
C ASP A 131 -29.04 0.02 -0.49
N THR A 132 -27.84 -0.06 0.08
CA THR A 132 -27.62 -0.79 1.33
C THR A 132 -27.71 0.15 2.52
N GLY A 133 -28.63 -0.15 3.46
CA GLY A 133 -28.86 0.69 4.62
C GLY A 133 -30.27 0.53 5.16
N VAL A 134 -30.70 1.44 6.04
CA VAL A 134 -32.07 1.50 6.58
C VAL A 134 -32.62 2.90 6.45
N TRP A 135 -33.88 3.01 6.00
CA TRP A 135 -34.58 4.26 5.76
C TRP A 135 -35.85 4.34 6.60
N THR A 136 -36.27 5.56 6.82
CA THR A 136 -37.56 5.93 7.39
C THR A 136 -38.26 6.88 6.41
N GLU A 137 -39.49 7.29 6.72
CA GLU A 137 -40.19 8.33 5.96
C GLU A 137 -39.44 9.68 5.92
N LYS A 138 -38.55 9.97 6.91
CA LYS A 138 -37.79 11.22 7.01
C LYS A 138 -36.40 11.15 6.34
N GLY A 139 -35.95 9.96 5.92
CA GLY A 139 -34.66 9.79 5.26
C GLY A 139 -33.89 8.55 5.74
N LYS A 140 -32.63 8.46 5.31
CA LYS A 140 -31.71 7.36 5.69
C LYS A 140 -31.29 7.53 7.16
N ILE A 141 -31.52 6.51 7.97
CA ILE A 141 -31.21 6.51 9.40
C ILE A 141 -29.98 5.66 9.74
N ALA A 142 -29.64 4.70 8.89
CA ALA A 142 -28.46 3.86 9.09
C ALA A 142 -27.74 3.53 7.78
N SER A 143 -26.43 3.53 7.82
CA SER A 143 -25.55 3.15 6.72
C SER A 143 -24.81 1.86 7.03
N ILE A 144 -24.57 1.01 6.02
CA ILE A 144 -23.91 -0.29 6.17
C ILE A 144 -22.82 -0.42 5.12
N GLY A 145 -21.61 -0.71 5.57
CA GLY A 145 -20.47 -0.96 4.71
C GLY A 145 -19.54 -2.01 5.33
N VAL A 146 -19.61 -3.26 4.88
CA VAL A 146 -18.81 -4.36 5.40
C VAL A 146 -17.70 -4.77 4.43
N LYS A 147 -16.67 -5.39 4.97
CA LYS A 147 -15.64 -6.12 4.22
C LYS A 147 -15.56 -7.54 4.72
N VAL A 148 -15.40 -8.48 3.78
CA VAL A 148 -15.10 -9.88 4.08
C VAL A 148 -13.73 -10.22 3.52
N SER A 149 -12.86 -10.76 4.36
CA SER A 149 -11.55 -11.26 3.99
C SER A 149 -11.28 -12.54 4.77
N LYS A 150 -10.74 -13.57 4.13
CA LYS A 150 -10.49 -14.89 4.75
C LYS A 150 -11.69 -15.42 5.53
N TRP A 151 -12.88 -15.25 4.96
CA TRP A 151 -14.18 -15.68 5.56
C TRP A 151 -14.56 -14.97 6.86
N THR A 152 -13.92 -13.88 7.20
CA THR A 152 -14.20 -13.10 8.41
C THR A 152 -14.56 -11.67 8.03
N THR A 153 -15.57 -11.12 8.70
CA THR A 153 -16.07 -9.75 8.46
C THR A 153 -15.29 -8.74 9.26
N TYR A 154 -15.28 -7.49 8.79
CA TYR A 154 -14.89 -6.29 9.52
C TYR A 154 -15.51 -5.05 8.87
N HIS A 155 -15.34 -3.85 9.44
CA HIS A 155 -16.26 -2.74 9.27
C HIS A 155 -17.68 -3.13 9.69
N GLY A 156 -18.72 -2.44 9.29
CA GLY A 156 -20.06 -2.78 9.75
C GLY A 156 -21.11 -1.73 9.42
N PHE A 157 -21.72 -1.14 10.44
CA PHE A 157 -22.84 -0.20 10.28
C PHE A 157 -22.68 1.04 11.17
N SER A 158 -23.38 2.10 10.79
CA SER A 158 -23.64 3.27 11.63
C SER A 158 -25.14 3.51 11.73
N LEU A 159 -25.64 3.81 12.94
CA LEU A 159 -27.02 4.16 13.22
C LEU A 159 -27.04 5.57 13.85
N ASN A 160 -27.73 6.49 13.22
CA ASN A 160 -27.84 7.86 13.68
C ASN A 160 -28.82 7.94 14.86
N ILE A 161 -28.31 8.22 16.06
CA ILE A 161 -29.13 8.37 17.27
C ILE A 161 -29.52 9.83 17.46
N PHE A 162 -28.53 10.72 17.52
CA PHE A 162 -28.75 12.14 17.73
C PHE A 162 -28.60 12.96 16.44
N ASP A 163 -29.22 14.13 16.42
CA ASP A 163 -29.22 15.02 15.27
C ASP A 163 -27.95 15.89 15.23
N LYS A 164 -26.79 15.25 15.13
CA LYS A 164 -25.46 15.84 14.95
C LYS A 164 -24.90 15.42 13.59
N LEU A 165 -25.61 15.77 12.54
CA LEU A 165 -25.43 15.22 11.19
C LEU A 165 -24.82 16.22 10.21
N GLU A 166 -24.28 17.37 10.71
CA GLU A 166 -23.73 18.44 9.88
C GLU A 166 -22.60 17.96 8.96
N GLY A 167 -21.85 16.95 9.39
CA GLY A 167 -20.76 16.38 8.59
C GLY A 167 -21.23 15.71 7.28
N PHE A 168 -22.52 15.31 7.18
CA PHE A 168 -23.08 14.81 5.92
C PHE A 168 -23.24 15.90 4.87
N GLN A 169 -23.29 17.18 5.25
CA GLN A 169 -23.34 18.30 4.28
C GLN A 169 -22.01 18.49 3.52
N LEU A 170 -20.94 17.84 3.99
CA LEU A 170 -19.61 17.91 3.38
C LEU A 170 -19.39 16.83 2.31
N ILE A 171 -20.38 15.96 2.11
CA ILE A 171 -20.29 14.80 1.23
C ILE A 171 -21.57 14.59 0.43
N ASN A 172 -21.46 13.91 -0.73
CA ASN A 172 -22.60 13.35 -1.47
C ASN A 172 -22.67 11.83 -1.21
N PRO A 173 -23.43 11.39 -0.18
CA PRO A 173 -23.52 9.96 0.12
C PRO A 173 -24.17 9.24 -1.08
N CYS A 174 -23.55 8.16 -1.55
CA CYS A 174 -24.03 7.36 -2.69
C CYS A 174 -24.19 8.13 -4.01
N GLY A 175 -23.56 9.31 -4.14
CA GLY A 175 -23.67 10.17 -5.33
C GLY A 175 -25.08 10.78 -5.55
N ASN A 176 -25.89 10.84 -4.53
CA ASN A 176 -27.25 11.35 -4.57
C ASN A 176 -27.37 12.65 -3.76
N GLU A 177 -27.37 13.78 -4.46
CA GLU A 177 -27.42 15.14 -3.88
C GLU A 177 -28.70 15.42 -3.06
N SER A 178 -29.73 14.56 -3.17
CA SER A 178 -31.03 14.75 -2.55
C SER A 178 -31.35 13.75 -1.43
N GLU A 179 -30.40 12.94 -0.98
CA GLU A 179 -30.70 11.94 0.04
C GLU A 179 -30.79 12.60 1.42
N ASN A 180 -31.99 12.65 1.98
CA ASN A 180 -32.20 13.13 3.33
C ASN A 180 -31.60 12.13 4.34
N ILE A 181 -30.81 12.62 5.28
CA ILE A 181 -30.29 11.86 6.42
C ILE A 181 -31.11 12.25 7.67
N THR A 182 -31.45 11.26 8.49
CA THR A 182 -32.22 11.48 9.70
C THR A 182 -31.63 10.69 10.88
N SER A 183 -32.16 10.93 12.09
CA SER A 183 -31.75 10.29 13.34
C SER A 183 -32.96 9.79 14.14
N ILE A 184 -32.71 8.91 15.13
CA ILE A 184 -33.72 8.43 16.08
C ILE A 184 -34.34 9.62 16.85
N GLN A 185 -33.53 10.58 17.25
CA GLN A 185 -33.97 11.77 17.98
C GLN A 185 -35.09 12.55 17.27
N ASN A 186 -35.12 12.52 15.93
CA ASN A 186 -36.17 13.16 15.14
C ASN A 186 -37.55 12.49 15.26
N PHE A 187 -37.62 11.27 15.85
CA PHE A 187 -38.84 10.51 16.11
C PHE A 187 -39.10 10.37 17.63
N ASN A 188 -38.05 10.19 18.43
CA ASN A 188 -38.12 10.04 19.88
C ASN A 188 -37.01 10.88 20.53
N SER A 189 -37.37 12.02 21.12
CA SER A 189 -36.43 12.97 21.73
C SER A 189 -35.86 12.53 23.07
N GLU A 190 -36.45 11.51 23.71
CA GLU A 190 -36.06 11.04 25.06
C GLU A 190 -35.12 9.81 25.01
N VAL A 191 -34.76 9.35 23.80
CA VAL A 191 -33.90 8.17 23.62
C VAL A 191 -32.49 8.42 24.16
N SER A 192 -31.92 7.42 24.85
CA SER A 192 -30.53 7.43 25.28
C SER A 192 -29.65 6.56 24.39
N PHE A 193 -28.36 6.90 24.29
CA PHE A 193 -27.38 6.12 23.53
C PHE A 193 -27.25 4.69 24.10
N GLU A 194 -27.28 4.56 25.42
CA GLU A 194 -27.18 3.27 26.12
C GLU A 194 -28.38 2.36 25.81
N GLU A 195 -29.61 2.91 25.84
CA GLU A 195 -30.84 2.18 25.51
C GLU A 195 -30.78 1.62 24.08
N VAL A 196 -30.42 2.47 23.09
CA VAL A 196 -30.31 2.03 21.70
C VAL A 196 -29.25 0.93 21.55
N SER A 197 -28.10 1.10 22.21
CA SER A 197 -27.02 0.11 22.16
C SER A 197 -27.47 -1.25 22.70
N HIS A 198 -28.22 -1.29 23.81
CA HIS A 198 -28.77 -2.51 24.37
C HIS A 198 -29.82 -3.17 23.45
N ILE A 199 -30.71 -2.38 22.87
CA ILE A 199 -31.71 -2.87 21.93
C ILE A 199 -31.04 -3.49 20.70
N VAL A 200 -30.04 -2.81 20.12
CA VAL A 200 -29.29 -3.30 18.97
C VAL A 200 -28.52 -4.59 19.31
N SER A 201 -27.85 -4.66 20.46
CA SER A 201 -27.14 -5.85 20.93
C SER A 201 -28.05 -7.06 21.06
N LYS A 202 -29.20 -6.87 21.69
CA LYS A 202 -30.22 -7.90 21.89
C LYS A 202 -30.74 -8.43 20.55
N ASN A 203 -31.14 -7.55 19.64
CA ASN A 203 -31.66 -7.94 18.33
C ASN A 203 -30.59 -8.57 17.45
N PHE A 204 -29.35 -8.08 17.50
CA PHE A 204 -28.22 -8.68 16.81
C PHE A 204 -28.00 -10.13 17.27
N SER A 205 -27.89 -10.35 18.57
CA SER A 205 -27.70 -11.69 19.15
C SER A 205 -28.80 -12.65 18.77
N LYS A 206 -30.07 -12.19 18.79
CA LYS A 206 -31.24 -12.96 18.43
C LYS A 206 -31.27 -13.34 16.95
N LEU A 207 -31.11 -12.39 16.05
CA LEU A 207 -31.21 -12.63 14.60
C LEU A 207 -30.02 -13.43 14.06
N PHE A 208 -28.84 -13.25 14.63
CA PHE A 208 -27.65 -14.06 14.32
C PHE A 208 -27.63 -15.42 15.06
N GLN A 209 -28.68 -15.72 15.86
CA GLN A 209 -28.90 -17.00 16.54
C GLN A 209 -27.78 -17.43 17.51
N TYR A 210 -27.10 -16.48 18.16
CA TYR A 210 -26.12 -16.80 19.18
C TYR A 210 -26.79 -17.35 20.43
N LYS A 211 -26.34 -18.52 20.91
CA LYS A 211 -26.82 -19.16 22.14
C LYS A 211 -26.05 -18.71 23.38
N GLU A 212 -24.80 -18.29 23.18
CA GLU A 212 -23.92 -17.80 24.23
C GLU A 212 -23.45 -16.40 23.86
N VAL A 213 -23.74 -15.45 24.72
CA VAL A 213 -23.40 -14.03 24.54
C VAL A 213 -22.73 -13.54 25.81
N ASP A 214 -21.60 -12.87 25.65
CA ASP A 214 -20.90 -12.16 26.72
C ASP A 214 -20.90 -10.68 26.40
N GLU A 215 -21.68 -9.94 27.17
CA GLU A 215 -21.95 -8.54 26.95
C GLU A 215 -21.34 -7.69 28.05
N GLN A 216 -20.56 -6.69 27.69
CA GLN A 216 -19.96 -5.75 28.62
C GLN A 216 -20.23 -4.31 28.18
N PHE A 217 -21.16 -3.68 28.89
CA PHE A 217 -21.58 -2.28 28.73
C PHE A 217 -21.06 -1.32 29.82
N SER A 218 -20.07 -1.71 30.61
CA SER A 218 -19.51 -0.77 31.57
C SER A 218 -18.89 0.40 30.81
N GLN A 219 -19.24 1.65 31.20
CA GLN A 219 -18.64 2.86 30.64
C GLN A 219 -17.12 2.77 30.66
N PHE A 220 -16.53 2.50 29.53
CA PHE A 220 -15.10 2.47 29.35
C PHE A 220 -14.63 3.82 28.88
N THR A 221 -13.97 4.55 29.78
CA THR A 221 -13.08 5.60 29.30
C THR A 221 -11.82 4.95 28.71
N PRO A 222 -11.16 5.52 27.69
CA PRO A 222 -9.89 5.00 27.14
C PRO A 222 -8.80 4.73 28.21
N LYS A 223 -8.86 5.42 29.34
CA LYS A 223 -8.02 5.16 30.52
C LYS A 223 -8.38 3.86 31.26
N GLN A 224 -9.62 3.42 31.22
CA GLN A 224 -10.09 2.19 31.88
C GLN A 224 -9.89 0.92 31.04
N LEU A 225 -9.82 1.04 29.72
CA LEU A 225 -9.35 -0.01 28.82
C LEU A 225 -7.91 -0.45 29.18
N LYS A 226 -7.07 0.48 29.63
CA LYS A 226 -5.69 0.17 30.08
C LYS A 226 -5.63 -0.54 31.43
N SER A 227 -6.70 -0.59 32.20
CA SER A 227 -6.68 -1.06 33.61
C SER A 227 -7.41 -2.39 33.87
N LYS A 228 -8.25 -2.90 32.97
CA LYS A 228 -8.95 -4.19 33.18
C LYS A 228 -8.19 -5.36 32.52
N LYS A 229 -7.91 -6.39 33.34
CA LYS A 229 -7.16 -7.60 32.98
C LYS A 229 -7.72 -8.40 31.79
N GLU A 230 -8.94 -8.16 31.35
CA GLU A 230 -9.64 -8.95 30.33
C GLU A 230 -9.57 -8.36 28.92
N PHE A 231 -9.31 -7.05 28.80
CA PHE A 231 -9.14 -6.37 27.51
C PHE A 231 -7.90 -5.47 27.59
N ASN A 232 -6.74 -6.07 27.77
CA ASN A 232 -5.48 -5.35 27.83
C ASN A 232 -4.82 -5.49 26.47
N ILE A 233 -4.90 -4.44 25.64
CA ILE A 233 -4.23 -4.38 24.34
C ILE A 233 -2.74 -4.70 24.48
N ASP A 234 -2.08 -4.22 25.54
CA ASP A 234 -0.67 -4.50 25.80
C ASP A 234 -0.43 -5.99 26.11
N LYS A 235 -1.39 -6.68 26.73
CA LYS A 235 -1.35 -8.13 26.96
C LYS A 235 -1.60 -8.90 25.68
N MET A 236 -2.56 -8.48 24.85
CA MET A 236 -2.83 -9.07 23.54
C MET A 236 -1.64 -8.88 22.58
N VAL A 237 -0.93 -7.75 22.71
CA VAL A 237 0.34 -7.49 22.00
C VAL A 237 1.43 -8.42 22.49
N ALA A 238 1.60 -8.58 23.81
CA ALA A 238 2.62 -9.44 24.42
C ALA A 238 2.38 -10.93 24.12
N GLU A 239 1.12 -11.35 24.02
CA GLU A 239 0.72 -12.73 23.71
C GLU A 239 0.69 -13.00 22.19
N GLY A 240 1.05 -12.00 21.35
CA GLY A 240 1.09 -12.14 19.88
C GLY A 240 -0.29 -12.20 19.22
N VAL A 241 -1.36 -12.05 20.00
CA VAL A 241 -2.74 -11.96 19.53
C VAL A 241 -2.96 -10.61 18.85
N PHE A 242 -2.30 -9.58 19.38
CA PHE A 242 -2.25 -8.23 18.82
C PHE A 242 -0.78 -7.83 18.64
N LYS A 243 -0.35 -7.69 17.38
CA LYS A 243 0.88 -6.94 17.09
C LYS A 243 0.43 -5.53 16.73
N PRO A 244 0.70 -4.51 17.57
CA PRO A 244 0.52 -3.16 17.09
C PRO A 244 1.34 -3.04 15.82
N ALA A 245 0.74 -2.45 14.82
CA ALA A 245 1.50 -1.95 13.71
C ALA A 245 2.64 -1.12 14.31
N SER A 246 3.89 -1.51 14.02
CA SER A 246 5.07 -0.78 14.48
C SER A 246 4.81 0.70 14.34
N LYS A 247 4.92 1.46 15.44
CA LYS A 247 4.66 2.88 15.60
C LYS A 247 4.32 3.60 14.29
N GLY A 248 3.03 3.89 14.09
CA GLY A 248 2.55 4.70 12.98
C GLY A 248 2.58 3.96 11.63
N ILE A 249 1.68 2.98 11.43
CA ILE A 249 1.21 2.70 10.09
C ILE A 249 0.13 3.76 9.84
N PRO A 250 0.41 4.79 9.06
CA PRO A 250 -0.66 5.63 8.56
C PRO A 250 -1.54 4.74 7.69
N ILE A 251 -2.82 4.73 7.95
CA ILE A 251 -3.80 4.09 7.06
C ILE A 251 -3.69 4.81 5.72
N THR A 252 -3.51 4.06 4.64
CA THR A 252 -3.26 4.64 3.33
C THR A 252 -4.45 5.41 2.84
N ILE A 253 -4.27 6.68 2.66
CA ILE A 253 -5.07 7.52 1.78
C ILE A 253 -4.42 7.44 0.40
N LYS A 254 -5.12 6.91 -0.61
CA LYS A 254 -4.72 7.14 -2.00
C LYS A 254 -4.99 8.62 -2.29
N GLY A 255 -3.94 9.43 -2.22
CA GLY A 255 -4.06 10.86 -2.51
C GLY A 255 -3.50 11.65 -1.38
N VAL A 256 -3.04 12.02 -0.61
CA VAL A 256 -2.40 12.94 0.34
C VAL A 256 -2.61 12.51 1.78
N LEU A 257 -1.54 12.05 2.43
CA LEU A 257 -1.46 12.07 3.90
C LEU A 257 -1.49 13.53 4.38
N PRO A 258 -2.04 13.82 5.58
CA PRO A 258 -1.80 15.09 6.22
C PRO A 258 -0.29 15.32 6.24
N ASN A 259 0.20 16.34 5.51
CA ASN A 259 1.60 16.72 5.26
C ASN A 259 2.31 16.10 4.04
N GLU A 260 1.68 15.31 3.17
CA GLU A 260 2.31 15.04 1.88
C GLU A 260 2.05 16.20 0.89
N PRO A 261 3.08 16.70 0.21
CA PRO A 261 2.90 17.76 -0.77
C PRO A 261 2.03 17.27 -1.93
N LYS A 262 1.10 18.13 -2.41
CA LYS A 262 0.26 17.81 -3.58
C LYS A 262 1.12 17.39 -4.76
N ARG A 263 0.74 16.27 -5.42
CA ARG A 263 1.41 15.82 -6.64
C ARG A 263 1.27 16.89 -7.72
N PRO A 264 2.38 17.44 -8.23
CA PRO A 264 2.34 18.48 -9.24
C PRO A 264 1.73 17.99 -10.55
N GLU A 265 1.20 18.91 -11.38
CA GLU A 265 0.58 18.56 -12.67
C GLU A 265 1.57 17.91 -13.65
N TRP A 266 2.83 18.32 -13.64
CA TRP A 266 3.89 17.76 -14.48
C TRP A 266 4.26 16.31 -14.15
N MET A 267 3.81 15.78 -13.01
CA MET A 267 3.96 14.37 -12.62
C MET A 267 2.85 13.45 -13.16
N LYS A 268 1.89 13.98 -13.92
CA LYS A 268 0.79 13.18 -14.49
C LYS A 268 1.25 12.53 -15.79
N VAL A 269 1.17 11.21 -15.86
CA VAL A 269 1.48 10.42 -17.07
C VAL A 269 0.18 9.95 -17.71
N LYS A 270 0.07 10.10 -19.05
CA LYS A 270 -1.05 9.53 -19.80
C LYS A 270 -0.80 8.03 -20.01
N ALA A 271 -1.66 7.19 -19.44
CA ALA A 271 -1.62 5.75 -19.67
C ALA A 271 -2.04 5.43 -21.12
N ASN A 272 -1.17 4.76 -21.86
CA ASN A 272 -1.48 4.23 -23.19
C ASN A 272 -1.72 2.71 -23.11
N LEU A 273 -2.96 2.30 -22.95
CA LEU A 273 -3.37 0.89 -22.83
C LEU A 273 -3.56 0.23 -24.21
N GLY A 274 -2.68 0.49 -25.18
CA GLY A 274 -2.74 -0.05 -26.54
C GLY A 274 -2.68 -1.58 -26.62
N ILE A 275 -2.86 -2.10 -27.84
CA ILE A 275 -2.85 -3.56 -28.13
C ILE A 275 -1.52 -4.18 -27.73
N ASP A 276 -0.41 -3.48 -27.96
CA ASP A 276 0.95 -3.96 -27.69
C ASP A 276 1.17 -4.23 -26.20
N TYR A 277 0.71 -3.34 -25.32
CA TYR A 277 0.81 -3.54 -23.87
C TYR A 277 0.09 -4.80 -23.39
N ARG A 278 -1.14 -5.06 -23.91
CA ARG A 278 -1.93 -6.24 -23.51
C ARG A 278 -1.28 -7.54 -23.99
N SER A 279 -0.75 -7.53 -25.20
CA SER A 279 -0.06 -8.69 -25.77
C SER A 279 1.19 -9.05 -24.98
N LEU A 280 2.00 -8.05 -24.63
CA LEU A 280 3.20 -8.23 -23.80
C LEU A 280 2.88 -8.72 -22.40
N LYS A 281 1.85 -8.16 -21.77
CA LYS A 281 1.38 -8.61 -20.45
C LYS A 281 0.92 -10.07 -20.46
N ASN A 282 0.20 -10.50 -21.49
CA ASN A 282 -0.21 -11.88 -21.62
C ASN A 282 0.99 -12.81 -21.81
N LEU A 283 1.96 -12.45 -22.65
CA LEU A 283 3.19 -13.20 -22.84
C LEU A 283 3.95 -13.44 -21.53
N LEU A 284 4.15 -12.38 -20.73
CA LEU A 284 4.84 -12.47 -19.45
C LEU A 284 4.10 -13.38 -18.46
N ASN A 285 2.77 -13.30 -18.42
CA ASN A 285 1.95 -14.16 -17.56
C ASN A 285 2.02 -15.64 -17.99
N GLU A 286 1.98 -15.93 -19.30
CA GLU A 286 2.11 -17.29 -19.87
C GLU A 286 3.48 -17.88 -19.54
N GLN A 287 4.53 -17.09 -19.62
CA GLN A 287 5.90 -17.47 -19.28
C GLN A 287 6.21 -17.47 -17.78
N LYS A 288 5.25 -17.07 -16.92
CA LYS A 288 5.41 -16.96 -15.46
C LYS A 288 6.60 -16.09 -15.07
N LEU A 289 6.78 -14.96 -15.75
CA LEU A 289 7.86 -14.00 -15.50
C LEU A 289 7.31 -12.77 -14.78
N ASN A 290 8.13 -12.21 -13.89
CA ASN A 290 7.84 -10.97 -13.19
C ASN A 290 8.58 -9.80 -13.85
N THR A 291 7.97 -8.63 -13.88
CA THR A 291 8.64 -7.40 -14.29
C THR A 291 8.56 -6.35 -13.18
N VAL A 292 9.65 -5.62 -12.96
CA VAL A 292 9.64 -4.47 -12.04
C VAL A 292 8.65 -3.40 -12.51
N CYS A 293 8.43 -3.33 -13.83
CA CYS A 293 7.48 -2.38 -14.42
C CYS A 293 6.05 -2.57 -13.89
N GLU A 294 5.63 -3.83 -13.65
CA GLU A 294 4.33 -4.17 -13.06
C GLU A 294 4.36 -4.15 -11.54
N GLU A 295 5.33 -4.86 -10.92
CA GLU A 295 5.42 -5.01 -9.46
C GLU A 295 5.65 -3.67 -8.74
N ALA A 296 6.40 -2.75 -9.34
CA ALA A 296 6.65 -1.40 -8.80
C ALA A 296 5.68 -0.33 -9.34
N SER A 297 4.63 -0.71 -10.08
CA SER A 297 3.65 0.23 -10.67
C SER A 297 4.34 1.40 -11.41
N CYS A 298 5.33 1.08 -12.26
CA CYS A 298 6.17 2.07 -12.91
C CYS A 298 5.35 2.97 -13.86
N PRO A 299 5.43 4.30 -13.74
CA PRO A 299 4.66 5.21 -14.60
C PRO A 299 5.11 5.16 -16.08
N ASN A 300 6.33 4.71 -16.36
CA ASN A 300 6.94 4.72 -17.68
C ASN A 300 6.75 3.39 -18.47
N ILE A 301 6.02 2.43 -17.91
CA ILE A 301 5.88 1.07 -18.49
C ILE A 301 5.46 1.11 -19.97
N TYR A 302 4.54 1.99 -20.33
CA TYR A 302 4.01 2.08 -21.69
C TYR A 302 5.04 2.63 -22.68
N GLU A 303 5.83 3.61 -22.26
CA GLU A 303 6.87 4.23 -23.06
C GLU A 303 8.05 3.27 -23.26
N CYS A 304 8.61 2.73 -22.18
CA CYS A 304 9.75 1.82 -22.21
C CYS A 304 9.47 0.58 -23.08
N TRP A 305 8.29 -0.02 -22.93
CA TRP A 305 7.93 -1.20 -23.74
C TRP A 305 7.74 -0.87 -25.22
N SER A 306 7.19 0.30 -25.56
CA SER A 306 7.09 0.75 -26.97
C SER A 306 8.46 1.07 -27.59
N MET A 307 9.46 1.41 -26.77
CA MET A 307 10.84 1.66 -27.20
C MET A 307 11.72 0.39 -27.21
N GLY A 308 11.14 -0.78 -26.97
CA GLY A 308 11.88 -2.05 -27.00
C GLY A 308 12.80 -2.27 -25.80
N THR A 309 12.46 -1.69 -24.63
CA THR A 309 13.16 -1.90 -23.36
C THR A 309 12.22 -2.46 -22.29
N ALA A 310 12.59 -3.56 -21.64
CA ALA A 310 11.85 -4.14 -20.53
C ALA A 310 12.77 -4.52 -19.38
N THR A 311 12.25 -4.48 -18.14
CA THR A 311 12.99 -4.82 -16.92
C THR A 311 12.41 -6.08 -16.31
N PHE A 312 13.11 -7.20 -16.45
CA PHE A 312 12.74 -8.48 -15.85
C PHE A 312 13.22 -8.56 -14.41
N MET A 313 12.36 -9.08 -13.53
CA MET A 313 12.70 -9.34 -12.14
C MET A 313 12.80 -10.85 -11.91
N ILE A 314 14.02 -11.35 -11.73
CA ILE A 314 14.33 -12.77 -11.59
C ILE A 314 14.36 -13.23 -10.13
N MET A 315 14.35 -14.56 -9.92
CA MET A 315 14.39 -15.24 -8.61
C MET A 315 13.12 -15.06 -7.77
N GLY A 316 11.97 -14.81 -8.43
CA GLY A 316 10.64 -14.72 -7.83
C GLY A 316 10.22 -13.30 -7.44
N ASP A 317 9.15 -13.20 -6.62
CA ASP A 317 8.47 -11.95 -6.24
C ASP A 317 8.59 -11.61 -4.74
N VAL A 318 9.39 -12.37 -3.97
CA VAL A 318 9.57 -12.18 -2.52
C VAL A 318 11.03 -11.83 -2.21
N CYS A 319 11.25 -10.66 -1.61
CA CYS A 319 12.56 -10.13 -1.27
C CYS A 319 12.91 -10.43 0.20
N THR A 320 14.17 -10.74 0.50
CA THR A 320 14.66 -10.90 1.88
C THR A 320 14.85 -9.57 2.61
N ARG A 321 14.78 -8.43 1.90
CA ARG A 321 15.00 -7.08 2.46
C ARG A 321 13.73 -6.23 2.39
N ALA A 322 13.58 -5.32 3.37
CA ALA A 322 12.46 -4.38 3.49
C ALA A 322 12.95 -2.94 3.29
N CYS A 323 13.11 -2.50 2.06
CA CYS A 323 13.47 -1.12 1.76
C CYS A 323 12.24 -0.20 1.87
N GLY A 324 12.36 0.95 2.54
CA GLY A 324 11.24 1.85 2.84
C GLY A 324 10.60 2.54 1.62
N PHE A 325 11.15 2.36 0.42
CA PHE A 325 10.65 2.93 -0.83
C PHE A 325 10.12 1.90 -1.85
N CYS A 326 10.31 0.59 -1.59
CA CYS A 326 10.12 -0.49 -2.56
C CYS A 326 8.84 -1.29 -2.25
N ASP A 327 7.98 -1.51 -3.24
CA ASP A 327 6.69 -2.21 -3.11
C ASP A 327 6.79 -3.75 -3.24
N VAL A 328 7.99 -4.27 -3.52
CA VAL A 328 8.23 -5.71 -3.63
C VAL A 328 7.95 -6.39 -2.28
N LYS A 329 7.22 -7.49 -2.31
CA LYS A 329 6.85 -8.26 -1.10
C LYS A 329 8.09 -8.69 -0.31
N THR A 330 8.09 -8.43 0.99
CA THR A 330 9.16 -8.87 1.89
C THR A 330 8.78 -10.18 2.58
N GLY A 331 9.73 -11.12 2.63
CA GLY A 331 9.47 -12.41 3.27
C GLY A 331 10.59 -13.42 3.07
N LYS A 332 10.22 -14.69 3.18
CA LYS A 332 11.10 -15.82 2.87
C LYS A 332 10.83 -16.29 1.45
N PRO A 333 11.78 -16.11 0.51
CA PRO A 333 11.61 -16.55 -0.87
C PRO A 333 11.51 -18.08 -1.00
N GLY A 334 10.93 -18.54 -2.11
CA GLY A 334 10.90 -19.95 -2.48
C GLY A 334 12.24 -20.45 -3.06
N SER A 335 12.25 -21.71 -3.51
CA SER A 335 13.38 -22.28 -4.24
C SER A 335 13.59 -21.59 -5.59
N LEU A 336 14.83 -21.59 -6.09
CA LEU A 336 15.15 -21.08 -7.42
C LEU A 336 14.56 -21.99 -8.50
N ASP A 337 14.02 -21.39 -9.55
CA ASP A 337 13.60 -22.07 -10.77
C ASP A 337 14.67 -21.89 -11.86
N TRP A 338 15.54 -22.85 -12.02
CA TRP A 338 16.64 -22.81 -12.99
C TRP A 338 16.23 -22.84 -14.46
N GLU A 339 14.94 -22.98 -14.76
CA GLU A 339 14.39 -22.78 -16.12
C GLU A 339 14.00 -21.30 -16.36
N GLU A 340 13.93 -20.45 -15.34
CA GLU A 340 13.60 -19.03 -15.47
C GLU A 340 14.59 -18.27 -16.37
N PRO A 341 15.93 -18.44 -16.28
CA PRO A 341 16.88 -17.79 -17.19
C PRO A 341 16.58 -18.01 -18.69
N LYS A 342 16.21 -19.23 -19.05
CA LYS A 342 15.84 -19.57 -20.42
C LYS A 342 14.53 -18.92 -20.84
N ARG A 343 13.52 -18.93 -19.97
CA ARG A 343 12.24 -18.24 -20.26
C ARG A 343 12.41 -16.73 -20.42
N VAL A 344 13.30 -16.12 -19.64
CA VAL A 344 13.66 -14.70 -19.80
C VAL A 344 14.27 -14.47 -21.19
N ALA A 345 15.24 -15.30 -21.60
CA ALA A 345 15.87 -15.21 -22.91
C ALA A 345 14.88 -15.37 -24.07
N GLU A 346 13.98 -16.35 -23.98
CA GLU A 346 12.89 -16.57 -24.95
C GLU A 346 11.93 -15.38 -25.03
N SER A 347 11.61 -14.76 -23.89
CA SER A 347 10.74 -13.58 -23.82
C SER A 347 11.40 -12.35 -24.42
N VAL A 348 12.70 -12.12 -24.16
CA VAL A 348 13.50 -11.07 -24.79
C VAL A 348 13.46 -11.21 -26.32
N ASN A 349 13.62 -12.44 -26.85
CA ASN A 349 13.53 -12.73 -28.27
C ASN A 349 12.14 -12.46 -28.83
N THR A 350 11.10 -12.97 -28.19
CA THR A 350 9.71 -12.82 -28.63
C THR A 350 9.27 -11.35 -28.64
N MET A 351 9.74 -10.56 -27.67
CA MET A 351 9.49 -9.12 -27.59
C MET A 351 10.36 -8.31 -28.58
N GLY A 352 11.36 -8.91 -29.21
CA GLY A 352 12.28 -8.23 -30.12
C GLY A 352 13.09 -7.11 -29.44
N LEU A 353 13.46 -7.31 -28.17
CA LEU A 353 14.16 -6.28 -27.42
C LEU A 353 15.59 -6.11 -27.94
N SER A 354 16.01 -4.86 -28.07
CA SER A 354 17.39 -4.51 -28.38
C SER A 354 18.22 -4.17 -27.13
N HIS A 355 17.55 -3.98 -25.99
CA HIS A 355 18.18 -3.75 -24.69
C HIS A 355 17.33 -4.40 -23.58
N ALA A 356 17.87 -5.37 -22.88
CA ALA A 356 17.20 -6.09 -21.81
C ALA A 356 17.78 -5.68 -20.44
N VAL A 357 16.93 -5.21 -19.55
CA VAL A 357 17.33 -4.91 -18.16
C VAL A 357 16.91 -6.08 -17.26
N ILE A 358 17.85 -6.63 -16.51
CA ILE A 358 17.63 -7.74 -15.59
C ILE A 358 17.91 -7.27 -14.17
N THR A 359 16.94 -7.42 -13.29
CA THR A 359 17.10 -7.19 -11.86
C THR A 359 16.55 -8.35 -11.07
N SER A 360 16.63 -8.31 -9.74
CA SER A 360 16.13 -9.37 -8.89
C SER A 360 15.57 -8.86 -7.57
N VAL A 361 14.81 -9.72 -6.91
CA VAL A 361 14.63 -9.63 -5.46
C VAL A 361 15.96 -9.91 -4.74
N ASN A 362 16.19 -9.33 -3.56
CA ASN A 362 17.36 -9.73 -2.75
C ASN A 362 17.18 -11.15 -2.22
N ARG A 363 18.23 -11.95 -2.34
CA ARG A 363 18.31 -13.35 -1.95
C ARG A 363 19.42 -13.55 -0.91
N ASP A 364 19.35 -12.80 0.20
CA ASP A 364 20.30 -12.94 1.32
C ASP A 364 20.26 -14.32 2.02
N ASP A 365 19.29 -15.15 1.63
CA ASP A 365 19.13 -16.56 2.01
C ASP A 365 20.04 -17.51 1.20
N LEU A 366 20.57 -17.07 0.06
CA LEU A 366 21.53 -17.83 -0.75
C LEU A 366 22.96 -17.45 -0.39
N ASN A 367 23.88 -18.42 -0.45
CA ASN A 367 25.27 -18.22 -0.11
C ASN A 367 25.98 -17.21 -1.02
N ASP A 368 25.61 -17.18 -2.31
CA ASP A 368 26.16 -16.29 -3.32
C ASP A 368 25.27 -15.07 -3.60
N GLY A 369 24.19 -14.90 -2.82
CA GLY A 369 23.21 -13.84 -3.03
C GLY A 369 22.46 -13.91 -4.37
N GLY A 370 22.56 -15.03 -5.10
CA GLY A 370 21.95 -15.27 -6.41
C GLY A 370 22.83 -14.83 -7.59
N SER A 371 24.11 -14.57 -7.39
CA SER A 371 25.03 -14.09 -8.44
C SER A 371 25.20 -15.09 -9.59
N LEU A 372 25.26 -16.39 -9.30
CA LEU A 372 25.33 -17.44 -10.34
C LEU A 372 24.06 -17.49 -11.20
N PHE A 373 22.92 -17.21 -10.58
CA PHE A 373 21.63 -17.14 -11.29
C PHE A 373 21.56 -15.94 -12.25
N PHE A 374 22.08 -14.78 -11.81
CA PHE A 374 22.28 -13.62 -12.68
C PHE A 374 23.18 -13.96 -13.87
N ALA A 375 24.35 -14.55 -13.56
CA ALA A 375 25.32 -14.90 -14.59
C ALA A 375 24.74 -15.86 -15.64
N GLU A 376 23.95 -16.84 -15.21
CA GLU A 376 23.26 -17.74 -16.13
C GLU A 376 22.22 -17.02 -16.98
N THR A 377 21.43 -16.11 -16.35
CA THR A 377 20.44 -15.31 -17.09
C THR A 377 21.11 -14.43 -18.16
N ILE A 378 22.22 -13.78 -17.84
CA ILE A 378 22.99 -12.97 -18.80
C ILE A 378 23.43 -13.83 -19.98
N ARG A 379 24.03 -15.02 -19.72
CA ARG A 379 24.52 -15.93 -20.76
C ARG A 379 23.40 -16.45 -21.65
N GLU A 380 22.28 -16.86 -21.09
CA GLU A 380 21.14 -17.33 -21.86
C GLU A 380 20.53 -16.21 -22.72
N VAL A 381 20.37 -14.98 -22.19
CA VAL A 381 19.87 -13.85 -22.98
C VAL A 381 20.82 -13.56 -24.15
N LYS A 382 22.12 -13.48 -23.93
CA LYS A 382 23.12 -13.22 -25.00
C LYS A 382 23.18 -14.33 -26.03
N LYS A 383 23.03 -15.58 -25.63
CA LYS A 383 23.03 -16.76 -26.50
C LYS A 383 21.83 -16.79 -27.44
N PHE A 384 20.63 -16.47 -26.93
CA PHE A 384 19.37 -16.52 -27.71
C PHE A 384 19.11 -15.24 -28.51
N ASN A 385 19.71 -14.09 -28.11
CA ASN A 385 19.39 -12.77 -28.65
C ASN A 385 20.65 -12.05 -29.13
N ASN A 386 21.16 -12.47 -30.28
CA ASN A 386 22.36 -11.85 -30.85
C ASN A 386 22.11 -10.37 -31.15
N GLY A 387 22.92 -9.48 -30.57
CA GLY A 387 22.80 -8.03 -30.71
C GLY A 387 21.84 -7.34 -29.72
N CYS A 388 21.36 -8.04 -28.70
CA CYS A 388 20.65 -7.43 -27.59
C CYS A 388 21.65 -7.09 -26.47
N ASP A 389 21.71 -5.83 -26.07
CA ASP A 389 22.50 -5.39 -24.91
C ASP A 389 21.85 -5.83 -23.61
N VAL A 390 22.65 -6.24 -22.63
CA VAL A 390 22.17 -6.69 -21.32
C VAL A 390 22.66 -5.73 -20.23
N GLU A 391 21.73 -5.06 -19.59
CA GLU A 391 21.97 -4.29 -18.37
C GLU A 391 21.53 -5.13 -17.14
N VAL A 392 22.34 -5.18 -16.10
CA VAL A 392 21.95 -5.84 -14.84
C VAL A 392 21.90 -4.85 -13.69
N LEU A 393 20.78 -4.78 -12.97
CA LEU A 393 20.65 -4.05 -11.70
C LEU A 393 20.81 -5.04 -10.55
N ILE A 394 22.02 -5.07 -9.99
CA ILE A 394 22.42 -6.06 -8.99
C ILE A 394 22.27 -5.57 -7.55
N PRO A 395 22.01 -6.47 -6.57
CA PRO A 395 22.12 -6.18 -5.15
C PRO A 395 23.58 -5.96 -4.75
N ASP A 396 23.82 -5.57 -3.49
CA ASP A 396 25.19 -5.37 -2.98
C ASP A 396 25.92 -6.67 -2.64
N PHE A 397 25.28 -7.83 -2.80
CA PHE A 397 25.80 -9.16 -2.42
C PHE A 397 26.50 -9.20 -1.05
N LYS A 398 26.09 -8.33 -0.11
CA LYS A 398 26.75 -8.11 1.19
C LYS A 398 28.25 -7.78 1.08
N GLY A 399 28.72 -7.37 -0.09
CA GLY A 399 30.11 -7.05 -0.40
C GLY A 399 30.97 -8.27 -0.79
N ASP A 400 30.34 -9.40 -1.12
CA ASP A 400 31.06 -10.60 -1.58
C ASP A 400 31.65 -10.37 -2.98
N ARG A 401 32.98 -10.35 -3.05
CA ARG A 401 33.73 -10.14 -4.28
C ARG A 401 33.60 -11.32 -5.26
N ILE A 402 33.43 -12.54 -4.75
CA ILE A 402 33.24 -13.73 -5.61
C ILE A 402 31.90 -13.59 -6.35
N ALA A 403 30.85 -13.18 -5.63
CA ALA A 403 29.55 -12.93 -6.23
C ALA A 403 29.59 -11.81 -7.28
N ILE A 404 30.34 -10.73 -7.02
CA ILE A 404 30.51 -9.64 -7.99
C ILE A 404 31.28 -10.13 -9.24
N ASN A 405 32.35 -10.94 -9.06
CA ASN A 405 33.13 -11.51 -10.15
C ASN A 405 32.27 -12.40 -11.07
N ASN A 406 31.34 -13.20 -10.52
CA ASN A 406 30.40 -13.99 -11.33
C ASN A 406 29.63 -13.13 -12.33
N ILE A 407 29.26 -11.90 -11.95
CA ILE A 407 28.58 -10.95 -12.82
C ILE A 407 29.54 -10.38 -13.88
N ILE A 408 30.74 -9.97 -13.46
CA ILE A 408 31.76 -9.42 -14.37
C ILE A 408 32.12 -10.44 -15.45
N GLU A 409 32.35 -11.71 -15.07
CA GLU A 409 32.68 -12.81 -15.97
C GLU A 409 31.55 -13.17 -16.95
N ALA A 410 30.28 -12.93 -16.57
CA ALA A 410 29.15 -13.08 -17.49
C ALA A 410 29.09 -11.97 -18.53
N SER A 411 29.88 -10.91 -18.37
CA SER A 411 30.11 -9.82 -19.33
C SER A 411 28.84 -9.12 -19.82
N PRO A 412 27.96 -8.59 -18.95
CA PRO A 412 26.87 -7.73 -19.40
C PRO A 412 27.43 -6.43 -19.99
N GLU A 413 26.63 -5.68 -20.77
CA GLU A 413 27.01 -4.39 -21.31
C GLU A 413 26.99 -3.29 -20.22
N VAL A 414 26.07 -3.42 -19.21
CA VAL A 414 25.97 -2.46 -18.12
C VAL A 414 25.82 -3.19 -16.78
N ILE A 415 26.66 -2.84 -15.79
CA ILE A 415 26.47 -3.21 -14.38
C ILE A 415 25.96 -2.01 -13.61
N ASN A 416 24.73 -2.10 -13.17
CA ASN A 416 24.03 -1.09 -12.38
C ASN A 416 23.90 -1.53 -10.92
N HIS A 417 24.24 -0.63 -9.98
CA HIS A 417 23.96 -0.82 -8.56
C HIS A 417 23.57 0.51 -7.94
N ASN A 418 22.33 0.65 -7.51
CA ASN A 418 21.81 1.91 -7.02
C ASN A 418 22.28 2.25 -5.60
N LEU A 419 22.60 3.51 -5.37
CA LEU A 419 22.79 4.11 -4.05
C LEU A 419 21.46 4.43 -3.37
N GLU A 420 20.43 4.72 -4.15
CA GLU A 420 19.05 5.07 -3.83
C GLU A 420 18.90 6.38 -3.05
N THR A 421 19.71 6.64 -2.03
CA THR A 421 19.61 7.83 -1.20
C THR A 421 20.96 8.27 -0.61
N VAL A 422 20.96 9.43 0.04
CA VAL A 422 22.14 10.04 0.67
C VAL A 422 22.60 9.30 1.94
N PRO A 423 23.87 9.43 2.36
CA PRO A 423 24.43 8.67 3.50
C PRO A 423 23.60 8.76 4.78
N ARG A 424 23.10 9.93 5.14
CA ARG A 424 22.31 10.18 6.35
C ARG A 424 21.03 9.33 6.39
N LEU A 425 20.39 9.13 5.25
CA LEU A 425 19.10 8.43 5.14
C LEU A 425 19.24 6.91 4.89
N GLN A 426 20.45 6.41 4.56
CA GLN A 426 20.65 5.00 4.20
C GLN A 426 20.08 4.02 5.24
N ARG A 427 20.40 4.24 6.52
CA ARG A 427 19.99 3.32 7.60
C ARG A 427 18.48 3.27 7.79
N GLU A 428 17.80 4.38 7.53
CA GLU A 428 16.35 4.50 7.68
C GLU A 428 15.59 3.95 6.48
N ILE A 429 16.14 4.15 5.27
CA ILE A 429 15.47 3.82 4.00
C ILE A 429 15.88 2.44 3.49
N ARG A 430 17.15 2.04 3.67
CA ARG A 430 17.73 0.78 3.19
C ARG A 430 18.38 0.02 4.35
N THR A 431 17.59 -0.48 5.26
CA THR A 431 18.03 -1.04 6.56
C THR A 431 19.14 -2.10 6.49
N SER A 432 19.23 -2.84 5.38
CA SER A 432 20.21 -3.92 5.18
C SER A 432 21.34 -3.56 4.22
N ALA A 433 21.36 -2.34 3.67
CA ALA A 433 22.38 -1.85 2.76
C ALA A 433 23.28 -0.82 3.46
N SER A 434 24.43 -0.51 2.85
CA SER A 434 25.39 0.46 3.37
C SER A 434 25.90 1.34 2.21
N TYR A 435 25.92 2.66 2.41
CA TYR A 435 26.44 3.60 1.44
C TYR A 435 27.87 3.28 1.00
N GLY A 436 28.76 3.07 1.98
CA GLY A 436 30.15 2.72 1.70
C GLY A 436 30.31 1.37 0.96
N ARG A 437 29.45 0.37 1.25
CA ARG A 437 29.46 -0.91 0.53
C ARG A 437 29.02 -0.74 -0.92
N SER A 438 28.02 0.08 -1.17
CA SER A 438 27.54 0.37 -2.52
C SER A 438 28.60 1.08 -3.36
N LEU A 439 29.29 2.10 -2.80
CA LEU A 439 30.43 2.75 -3.45
C LEU A 439 31.58 1.77 -3.70
N SER A 440 31.92 0.93 -2.70
CA SER A 440 32.99 -0.07 -2.82
C SER A 440 32.70 -1.10 -3.92
N LEU A 441 31.43 -1.48 -4.14
CA LEU A 441 31.03 -2.38 -5.21
C LEU A 441 31.30 -1.73 -6.58
N LEU A 442 30.83 -0.51 -6.81
CA LEU A 442 31.03 0.22 -8.06
C LEU A 442 32.52 0.42 -8.38
N HIS A 443 33.29 0.83 -7.37
CA HIS A 443 34.74 0.97 -7.50
C HIS A 443 35.42 -0.38 -7.81
N TYR A 444 34.99 -1.46 -7.14
CA TYR A 444 35.54 -2.79 -7.37
C TYR A 444 35.32 -3.25 -8.80
N VAL A 445 34.10 -3.11 -9.35
CA VAL A 445 33.78 -3.47 -10.75
C VAL A 445 34.75 -2.76 -11.70
N LYS A 446 34.96 -1.46 -11.58
CA LYS A 446 35.91 -0.70 -12.40
C LYS A 446 37.35 -1.18 -12.22
N SER A 447 37.79 -1.45 -10.97
CA SER A 447 39.14 -1.90 -10.67
C SER A 447 39.48 -3.28 -11.23
N GLN A 448 38.46 -4.11 -11.54
CA GLN A 448 38.66 -5.42 -12.18
C GLN A 448 38.80 -5.33 -13.71
N GLY A 449 38.83 -4.13 -14.29
CA GLY A 449 38.97 -3.95 -15.74
C GLY A 449 37.69 -4.28 -16.51
N PHE A 450 36.53 -4.12 -15.90
CA PHE A 450 35.24 -4.33 -16.57
C PHE A 450 35.14 -3.40 -17.79
N GLU A 451 35.00 -3.96 -18.97
CA GLU A 451 34.96 -3.22 -20.25
C GLU A 451 33.61 -2.57 -20.52
N GLY A 452 32.52 -3.07 -19.88
CA GLY A 452 31.19 -2.47 -19.99
C GLY A 452 31.05 -1.17 -19.17
N LYS A 453 29.84 -0.64 -19.14
CA LYS A 453 29.52 0.59 -18.41
C LYS A 453 29.06 0.31 -16.98
N THR A 454 29.43 1.18 -16.05
CA THR A 454 28.91 1.17 -14.69
C THR A 454 27.84 2.21 -14.51
N LYS A 455 26.79 1.85 -13.77
CA LYS A 455 25.63 2.73 -13.56
C LYS A 455 25.20 2.74 -12.09
N THR A 456 24.68 3.87 -11.65
CA THR A 456 24.05 4.00 -10.33
C THR A 456 22.84 4.91 -10.37
N GLY A 457 21.99 4.86 -9.34
CA GLY A 457 20.78 5.67 -9.26
C GLY A 457 20.54 6.26 -7.89
N LEU A 458 19.89 7.42 -7.88
CA LEU A 458 19.41 8.15 -6.72
C LEU A 458 17.93 8.44 -6.85
N ILE A 459 17.24 8.47 -5.73
CA ILE A 459 15.84 8.86 -5.62
C ILE A 459 15.77 10.05 -4.67
N VAL A 460 15.18 11.17 -5.13
CA VAL A 460 15.01 12.40 -4.34
C VAL A 460 13.57 12.59 -3.89
N GLY A 461 13.37 13.32 -2.80
CA GLY A 461 12.05 13.57 -2.19
C GLY A 461 11.76 12.74 -0.95
N MET A 462 12.79 12.11 -0.35
CA MET A 462 12.67 11.31 0.88
C MET A 462 13.24 12.02 2.12
N GLY A 463 13.57 13.34 2.03
CA GLY A 463 14.09 14.17 3.12
C GLY A 463 15.57 14.49 3.03
N GLU A 464 16.19 14.26 1.89
CA GLU A 464 17.55 14.73 1.57
C GLU A 464 17.57 16.22 1.23
N SER A 465 18.70 16.89 1.48
CA SER A 465 18.94 18.25 0.99
C SER A 465 19.62 18.24 -0.39
N LYS A 466 19.58 19.38 -1.08
CA LYS A 466 20.27 19.54 -2.38
C LYS A 466 21.77 19.34 -2.23
N GLU A 467 22.35 19.86 -1.17
CA GLU A 467 23.78 19.79 -0.87
C GLU A 467 24.22 18.35 -0.62
N GLU A 468 23.36 17.53 0.04
CA GLU A 468 23.63 16.11 0.25
C GLU A 468 23.64 15.33 -1.07
N VAL A 469 22.71 15.63 -1.99
CA VAL A 469 22.70 15.00 -3.33
C VAL A 469 23.94 15.40 -4.13
N ILE A 470 24.33 16.68 -4.11
CA ILE A 470 25.55 17.18 -4.77
C ILE A 470 26.81 16.51 -4.17
N ALA A 471 26.86 16.32 -2.85
CA ALA A 471 27.96 15.60 -2.22
C ALA A 471 28.04 14.13 -2.68
N VAL A 472 26.91 13.46 -2.87
CA VAL A 472 26.85 12.09 -3.42
C VAL A 472 27.35 12.07 -4.87
N LEU A 473 26.94 13.01 -5.72
CA LEU A 473 27.45 13.13 -7.10
C LEU A 473 28.96 13.30 -7.12
N LYS A 474 29.52 14.09 -6.20
CA LYS A 474 30.96 14.27 -6.05
C LYS A 474 31.66 12.99 -5.57
N ASP A 475 31.03 12.17 -4.75
CA ASP A 475 31.59 10.86 -4.36
C ASP A 475 31.55 9.87 -5.52
N ILE A 476 30.46 9.85 -6.30
CA ILE A 476 30.31 9.01 -7.50
C ILE A 476 31.37 9.35 -8.55
N SER A 477 31.62 10.65 -8.79
CA SER A 477 32.59 11.09 -9.80
C SER A 477 34.04 10.63 -9.55
N LYS A 478 34.40 10.30 -8.29
CA LYS A 478 35.70 9.75 -7.93
C LYS A 478 35.85 8.26 -8.24
N LEU A 479 34.76 7.59 -8.62
CA LEU A 479 34.72 6.13 -8.84
C LEU A 479 34.69 5.78 -10.34
N ASP A 480 34.80 6.76 -11.23
CA ASP A 480 34.72 6.59 -12.68
C ASP A 480 33.43 5.90 -13.13
N VAL A 481 32.31 6.18 -12.46
CA VAL A 481 30.99 5.66 -12.84
C VAL A 481 30.54 6.38 -14.11
N ASP A 482 30.06 5.60 -15.09
CA ASP A 482 29.74 6.12 -16.43
C ASP A 482 28.36 6.79 -16.47
N ILE A 483 27.35 6.24 -15.77
CA ILE A 483 25.96 6.69 -15.87
C ILE A 483 25.37 6.87 -14.47
N VAL A 484 24.70 8.00 -14.26
CA VAL A 484 23.93 8.28 -13.05
C VAL A 484 22.48 8.60 -13.40
N THR A 485 21.52 7.96 -12.73
CA THR A 485 20.10 8.30 -12.86
C THR A 485 19.60 8.98 -11.60
N ILE A 486 18.81 10.05 -11.73
CA ILE A 486 18.20 10.77 -10.59
C ILE A 486 16.71 10.95 -10.86
N GLY A 487 15.86 10.34 -10.02
CA GLY A 487 14.40 10.40 -10.16
C GLY A 487 13.68 10.84 -8.91
N GLN A 488 12.42 11.28 -9.05
CA GLN A 488 11.56 11.62 -7.92
C GLN A 488 11.06 10.36 -7.23
N TYR A 489 11.11 10.32 -5.92
CA TYR A 489 10.42 9.31 -5.13
C TYR A 489 8.91 9.38 -5.36
N LEU A 490 8.33 8.26 -5.74
CA LEU A 490 6.88 8.06 -5.79
C LEU A 490 6.51 7.01 -4.75
N ARG A 491 5.75 7.41 -3.77
CA ARG A 491 5.36 6.53 -2.69
C ARG A 491 4.42 5.44 -3.17
N PRO A 492 4.79 4.14 -3.09
CA PRO A 492 3.93 3.06 -3.59
C PRO A 492 2.65 2.88 -2.78
N THR A 493 2.77 2.85 -1.46
CA THR A 493 1.64 2.73 -0.53
C THR A 493 1.95 3.51 0.75
N ALA A 494 0.97 3.76 1.60
CA ALA A 494 1.18 4.46 2.86
C ALA A 494 2.05 3.71 3.89
N LYS A 495 2.35 2.44 3.66
CA LYS A 495 3.32 1.69 4.47
C LYS A 495 4.76 2.12 4.20
N HIS A 496 4.99 2.76 3.06
CA HIS A 496 6.30 3.23 2.63
C HIS A 496 6.56 4.63 3.17
N ARG A 497 7.83 5.06 3.08
CA ARG A 497 8.26 6.38 3.55
C ARG A 497 7.38 7.48 2.95
N PRO A 498 6.89 8.45 3.73
CA PRO A 498 6.20 9.62 3.22
C PRO A 498 7.05 10.39 2.21
N ILE A 499 6.41 11.02 1.23
CA ILE A 499 7.09 11.99 0.36
C ILE A 499 7.35 13.24 1.18
N ASP A 500 8.61 13.64 1.29
CA ASP A 500 8.98 14.87 1.98
C ASP A 500 8.69 16.09 1.10
N ARG A 501 9.04 15.99 -0.18
CA ARG A 501 8.80 17.04 -1.18
C ARG A 501 8.79 16.50 -2.59
N TYR A 502 8.19 17.24 -3.50
CA TYR A 502 8.42 17.08 -4.94
C TYR A 502 9.50 18.08 -5.37
N ALA A 503 10.61 17.57 -5.88
CA ALA A 503 11.67 18.41 -6.43
C ALA A 503 11.18 19.05 -7.74
N PRO A 504 11.34 20.37 -7.94
CA PRO A 504 10.97 21.02 -9.19
C PRO A 504 11.88 20.58 -10.36
N GLU A 505 11.41 20.72 -11.59
CA GLU A 505 12.16 20.28 -12.79
C GLU A 505 13.54 20.93 -12.89
N GLU A 506 13.65 22.22 -12.51
CA GLU A 506 14.91 22.97 -12.51
C GLU A 506 15.96 22.36 -11.56
N GLU A 507 15.52 21.66 -10.51
CA GLU A 507 16.43 20.99 -9.59
C GLU A 507 17.03 19.74 -10.22
N PHE A 508 16.27 19.00 -11.00
CA PHE A 508 16.78 17.85 -11.76
C PHE A 508 17.77 18.29 -12.82
N GLU A 509 17.46 19.38 -13.55
CA GLU A 509 18.40 19.96 -14.50
C GLU A 509 19.70 20.42 -13.82
N HIS A 510 19.60 21.03 -12.65
CA HIS A 510 20.76 21.41 -11.85
C HIS A 510 21.63 20.20 -11.44
N TYR A 511 21.03 19.10 -11.01
CA TYR A 511 21.78 17.88 -10.68
C TYR A 511 22.50 17.31 -11.90
N LYS A 512 21.87 17.33 -13.07
CA LYS A 512 22.48 16.90 -14.32
C LYS A 512 23.73 17.74 -14.63
N LEU A 513 23.57 19.04 -14.70
CA LEU A 513 24.68 19.96 -15.01
C LEU A 513 25.85 19.86 -14.01
N ILE A 514 25.53 19.74 -12.71
CA ILE A 514 26.58 19.59 -11.68
C ILE A 514 27.26 18.23 -11.78
N GLY A 515 26.52 17.15 -11.93
CA GLY A 515 27.11 15.82 -12.06
C GLY A 515 28.05 15.71 -13.27
N GLU A 516 27.62 16.20 -14.41
CA GLU A 516 28.45 16.27 -15.63
C GLU A 516 29.66 17.18 -15.43
N SER A 517 29.51 18.31 -14.71
CA SER A 517 30.64 19.20 -14.38
C SER A 517 31.70 18.56 -13.46
N PHE A 518 31.32 17.56 -12.68
CA PHE A 518 32.25 16.76 -11.88
C PHE A 518 32.97 15.67 -12.70
N GLY A 519 32.63 15.53 -13.98
CA GLY A 519 33.25 14.57 -14.89
C GLY A 519 32.46 13.23 -15.01
N ILE A 520 31.22 13.13 -14.53
CA ILE A 520 30.38 11.99 -14.81
C ILE A 520 29.95 12.05 -16.27
N PRO A 521 30.24 11.02 -17.10
CA PRO A 521 29.99 11.06 -18.53
C PRO A 521 28.54 11.28 -18.94
N HIS A 522 27.59 10.71 -18.21
CA HIS A 522 26.16 10.86 -18.47
C HIS A 522 25.34 10.92 -17.18
N VAL A 523 24.50 11.95 -17.04
CA VAL A 523 23.55 12.09 -15.93
C VAL A 523 22.13 12.21 -16.50
N GLU A 524 21.33 11.17 -16.34
CA GLU A 524 19.91 11.17 -16.67
C GLU A 524 19.12 11.61 -15.44
N SER A 525 18.56 12.80 -15.46
CA SER A 525 17.92 13.41 -14.29
C SER A 525 16.57 14.01 -14.65
N GLY A 526 15.54 13.61 -13.94
CA GLY A 526 14.18 14.11 -14.18
C GLY A 526 13.15 13.46 -13.26
N PRO A 527 11.97 14.07 -13.12
CA PRO A 527 10.94 13.61 -12.17
C PRO A 527 10.48 12.17 -12.39
N LEU A 528 10.40 11.73 -13.63
CA LEU A 528 9.94 10.39 -14.02
C LEU A 528 11.08 9.41 -14.29
N VAL A 529 12.33 9.84 -14.18
CA VAL A 529 13.51 8.99 -14.37
C VAL A 529 13.49 7.84 -13.35
N ARG A 530 13.82 6.65 -13.85
CA ARG A 530 14.04 5.42 -13.10
C ARG A 530 15.36 4.80 -13.54
N SER A 531 15.90 3.87 -12.77
CA SER A 531 17.18 3.24 -13.09
C SER A 531 17.23 2.57 -14.48
N SER A 532 16.10 2.11 -15.00
CA SER A 532 15.98 1.52 -16.34
C SER A 532 15.31 2.44 -17.37
N TYR A 533 14.99 3.69 -17.01
CA TYR A 533 14.38 4.65 -17.93
C TYR A 533 15.40 5.09 -18.98
N HIS A 534 15.04 5.02 -20.25
CA HIS A 534 15.91 5.28 -21.40
C HIS A 534 17.28 4.57 -21.30
N ALA A 535 17.29 3.32 -20.78
CA ALA A 535 18.52 2.57 -20.54
C ALA A 535 19.37 2.42 -21.80
N LYS A 536 18.73 2.15 -22.94
CA LYS A 536 19.39 2.05 -24.24
C LYS A 536 20.04 3.38 -24.68
N ASP A 537 19.32 4.49 -24.54
CA ASP A 537 19.81 5.81 -24.97
C ASP A 537 20.94 6.28 -24.04
N SER A 538 20.81 6.05 -22.72
CA SER A 538 21.87 6.34 -21.76
C SER A 538 23.13 5.52 -22.02
N PHE A 539 22.99 4.24 -22.41
CA PHE A 539 24.12 3.41 -22.82
C PHE A 539 24.80 3.91 -24.09
N ALA A 540 24.03 4.32 -25.09
CA ALA A 540 24.54 4.86 -26.35
C ALA A 540 25.20 6.25 -26.21
N SER A 541 24.95 6.96 -25.11
CA SER A 541 25.49 8.31 -24.85
C SER A 541 26.88 8.30 -24.23
N VAL A 542 27.41 7.15 -23.85
CA VAL A 542 28.68 6.94 -23.13
C VAL A 542 29.54 5.96 -23.94
#